data_12e79848e591456e1daca94ad61c90a4
#
_entry.id   12e79848e591456e1daca94ad61c90a4
#
_cell.length_a   1.000
_cell.length_b   1.000
_cell.length_c   1.000
_cell.angle_alpha   90.00
_cell.angle_beta   90.00
_cell.angle_gamma   90.00
#
_symmetry.space_group_name_H-M   'P 1'
#
loop_
_entity.id
_entity.type
_entity.pdbx_description
1 polymer ?
#
loop_
_entity_poly.entity_id
_entity_poly.type
_entity_poly.pdbx_seq_one_letter_code
_entity_poly.pdbx_strand_id
1 'polypeptide(L)'
;MDLPIVESDYIPRIQFDSTGSRLMVLTLNRDQNKMVLYSVNPASTVANKVLEESSDTWLSSRSYDMLRFNKDSFVIASDRTGWCHLYEYDYSGTLKRQITSGDFNVTDFYGKNEKNGVYYVQTTSLGAINRNVASVAPNGKMTLLHPQEGTESANFSANYEYYLRKYSNSVTPPQYTVWTTGGKLLAEVEMNEAYAAKYASAPKMEFTKVKNAAGEDMNAFIIKPLDFDASKKYPLMMYQYNGPESQEVANTWRMEGIFYLASQGFVVGVVDGRGTGNRERSWTTCVYKDLGHYEVLDQIAGAKEIASLPYVDENKMACFGWSYGGYMTLMELSEPGTPFKCGVSMAPVTDWRYYDSIYTERYMQTPQQNEAGYESSSALNRTGNMNSQLLIMSGTSDDNVHFYNTLKYTSKLNYEGKLFDMMAYTGFEHSLRMCNARVQLFRKVAKFLKSNLEE
;
A
#
# COMPACT_ATOMS: atom_id res chain seq x y z
N MET A 1 -32.44 16.40 6.68
CA MET A 1 -33.07 15.32 5.88
C MET A 1 -32.71 14.02 6.56
N ASP A 2 -33.67 13.40 7.20
CA ASP A 2 -33.46 12.10 7.81
C ASP A 2 -33.70 11.04 6.74
N LEU A 3 -32.63 10.37 6.30
CA LEU A 3 -32.74 9.27 5.38
C LEU A 3 -33.14 8.01 6.16
N PRO A 4 -34.14 7.25 5.75
CA PRO A 4 -34.50 5.99 6.38
C PRO A 4 -33.47 4.89 6.01
N ILE A 5 -32.19 5.18 6.22
CA ILE A 5 -31.09 4.25 6.01
C ILE A 5 -30.90 3.52 7.33
N VAL A 6 -31.39 2.29 7.39
CA VAL A 6 -31.26 1.41 8.54
C VAL A 6 -29.96 0.61 8.36
N GLU A 7 -29.17 0.46 9.43
CA GLU A 7 -27.97 -0.37 9.49
C GLU A 7 -26.76 0.14 8.68
N SER A 8 -26.49 1.46 8.69
CA SER A 8 -25.23 1.97 8.18
C SER A 8 -24.45 2.68 9.29
N ASP A 9 -23.17 2.35 9.40
CA ASP A 9 -22.25 3.00 10.35
C ASP A 9 -21.43 4.07 9.66
N TYR A 10 -21.14 3.89 8.35
CA TYR A 10 -20.33 4.81 7.56
C TYR A 10 -21.02 5.24 6.28
N ILE A 11 -20.77 6.47 5.84
CA ILE A 11 -21.24 7.04 4.58
C ILE A 11 -20.02 7.52 3.77
N PRO A 12 -19.32 6.65 3.06
CA PRO A 12 -18.09 6.99 2.35
C PRO A 12 -18.33 7.91 1.14
N ARG A 13 -19.55 7.92 0.55
CA ARG A 13 -19.88 8.76 -0.61
C ARG A 13 -21.29 9.33 -0.55
N ILE A 14 -21.37 10.64 -0.82
CA ILE A 14 -22.62 11.35 -1.12
C ILE A 14 -22.35 12.19 -2.36
N GLN A 15 -23.09 11.96 -3.43
CA GLN A 15 -22.88 12.67 -4.69
C GLN A 15 -24.17 12.71 -5.51
N PHE A 16 -24.43 13.82 -6.19
CA PHE A 16 -25.46 13.83 -7.21
C PHE A 16 -25.04 13.02 -8.44
N ASP A 17 -26.01 12.38 -9.09
CA ASP A 17 -25.81 11.80 -10.41
C ASP A 17 -25.44 12.88 -11.44
N SER A 18 -24.99 12.49 -12.63
CA SER A 18 -24.56 13.43 -13.67
C SER A 18 -25.66 14.37 -14.18
N THR A 19 -26.94 14.09 -13.88
CA THR A 19 -28.10 14.92 -14.23
C THR A 19 -28.48 15.90 -13.12
N GLY A 20 -27.97 15.73 -11.90
CA GLY A 20 -28.34 16.49 -10.72
C GLY A 20 -29.73 16.16 -10.16
N SER A 21 -30.40 15.13 -10.68
CA SER A 21 -31.79 14.79 -10.33
C SER A 21 -31.90 13.77 -9.17
N ARG A 22 -30.86 12.98 -8.90
CA ARG A 22 -30.80 11.99 -7.84
C ARG A 22 -29.60 12.24 -6.94
N LEU A 23 -29.83 12.16 -5.63
CA LEU A 23 -28.74 12.13 -4.66
C LEU A 23 -28.39 10.65 -4.41
N MET A 24 -27.17 10.30 -4.76
CA MET A 24 -26.64 8.95 -4.54
C MET A 24 -25.90 8.92 -3.22
N VAL A 25 -26.29 8.00 -2.35
CA VAL A 25 -25.71 7.82 -1.01
C VAL A 25 -25.21 6.39 -0.90
N LEU A 26 -23.91 6.24 -0.68
CA LEU A 26 -23.30 4.93 -0.44
C LEU A 26 -23.02 4.78 1.04
N THR A 27 -23.42 3.65 1.61
CA THR A 27 -23.24 3.30 3.02
C THR A 27 -22.40 2.05 3.17
N LEU A 28 -21.70 1.94 4.32
CA LEU A 28 -21.04 0.72 4.76
C LEU A 28 -21.53 0.36 6.18
N ASN A 29 -21.61 -0.94 6.47
CA ASN A 29 -21.72 -1.42 7.84
C ASN A 29 -20.38 -1.27 8.58
N ARG A 30 -20.38 -1.45 9.90
CA ARG A 30 -19.19 -1.29 10.75
C ARG A 30 -18.05 -2.24 10.37
N ASP A 31 -18.36 -3.49 10.04
CA ASP A 31 -17.38 -4.49 9.58
C ASP A 31 -16.82 -4.18 8.19
N GLN A 32 -17.36 -3.17 7.49
CA GLN A 32 -16.98 -2.75 6.14
C GLN A 32 -16.96 -3.88 5.11
N ASN A 33 -17.79 -4.88 5.34
CA ASN A 33 -17.96 -6.05 4.48
C ASN A 33 -19.29 -6.06 3.72
N LYS A 34 -20.14 -5.05 3.94
CA LYS A 34 -21.39 -4.84 3.25
C LYS A 34 -21.57 -3.38 2.89
N MET A 35 -21.73 -3.07 1.62
CA MET A 35 -22.07 -1.72 1.14
C MET A 35 -23.42 -1.71 0.45
N VAL A 36 -24.13 -0.58 0.60
CA VAL A 36 -25.43 -0.35 -0.06
C VAL A 36 -25.41 1.01 -0.72
N LEU A 37 -25.75 1.05 -2.00
CA LEU A 37 -25.97 2.29 -2.75
C LEU A 37 -27.45 2.61 -2.79
N TYR A 38 -27.81 3.80 -2.32
CA TYR A 38 -29.16 4.35 -2.36
C TYR A 38 -29.29 5.46 -3.39
N SER A 39 -30.41 5.50 -4.09
CA SER A 39 -30.88 6.66 -4.86
C SER A 39 -31.93 7.39 -4.05
N VAL A 40 -31.67 8.64 -3.75
CA VAL A 40 -32.54 9.48 -2.92
C VAL A 40 -33.13 10.60 -3.77
N ASN A 41 -34.44 10.79 -3.68
CA ASN A 41 -35.09 11.98 -4.25
C ASN A 41 -34.94 13.15 -3.26
N PRO A 42 -34.20 14.22 -3.60
CA PRO A 42 -33.94 15.32 -2.64
C PRO A 42 -35.20 16.07 -2.18
N ALA A 43 -36.25 16.09 -3.01
CA ALA A 43 -37.49 16.80 -2.69
C ALA A 43 -38.43 16.01 -1.77
N SER A 44 -38.59 14.70 -2.02
CA SER A 44 -39.47 13.83 -1.22
C SER A 44 -38.77 13.08 -0.10
N THR A 45 -37.41 13.11 -0.06
CA THR A 45 -36.55 12.34 0.85
C THR A 45 -36.71 10.82 0.76
N VAL A 46 -37.42 10.32 -0.25
CA VAL A 46 -37.58 8.87 -0.47
C VAL A 46 -36.26 8.28 -0.93
N ALA A 47 -35.74 7.30 -0.19
CA ALA A 47 -34.53 6.55 -0.50
C ALA A 47 -34.90 5.15 -1.02
N ASN A 48 -34.37 4.77 -2.18
CA ASN A 48 -34.52 3.46 -2.76
C ASN A 48 -33.15 2.76 -2.84
N LYS A 49 -33.08 1.52 -2.38
CA LYS A 49 -31.88 0.69 -2.56
C LYS A 49 -31.67 0.39 -4.03
N VAL A 50 -30.49 0.69 -4.56
CA VAL A 50 -30.10 0.46 -5.96
C VAL A 50 -29.17 -0.76 -6.08
N LEU A 51 -28.17 -0.84 -5.21
CA LEU A 51 -27.19 -1.91 -5.24
C LEU A 51 -26.81 -2.32 -3.82
N GLU A 52 -26.57 -3.59 -3.63
CA GLU A 52 -25.94 -4.14 -2.42
C GLU A 52 -24.79 -5.03 -2.85
N GLU A 53 -23.64 -4.90 -2.19
CA GLU A 53 -22.49 -5.77 -2.35
C GLU A 53 -21.95 -6.17 -0.99
N SER A 54 -21.56 -7.43 -0.85
CA SER A 54 -21.00 -7.98 0.37
C SER A 54 -19.80 -8.87 0.10
N SER A 55 -19.01 -9.09 1.14
CA SER A 55 -17.77 -9.85 1.12
C SER A 55 -17.64 -10.67 2.41
N ASP A 56 -16.95 -11.81 2.33
CA ASP A 56 -16.62 -12.64 3.50
C ASP A 56 -15.52 -12.01 4.38
N THR A 57 -14.77 -11.07 3.83
CA THR A 57 -13.74 -10.29 4.53
C THR A 57 -14.15 -8.81 4.54
N TRP A 58 -13.40 -7.92 3.98
CA TRP A 58 -13.78 -6.51 3.80
C TRP A 58 -14.00 -6.18 2.32
N LEU A 59 -14.68 -5.09 2.05
CA LEU A 59 -14.76 -4.47 0.73
C LEU A 59 -13.61 -3.45 0.59
N SER A 60 -12.83 -3.58 -0.47
CA SER A 60 -11.75 -2.62 -0.76
C SER A 60 -12.32 -1.21 -0.99
N SER A 61 -11.58 -0.18 -0.55
CA SER A 61 -11.94 1.20 -0.80
C SER A 61 -12.09 1.53 -2.29
N ARG A 62 -11.45 0.78 -3.17
CA ARG A 62 -11.61 0.90 -4.62
C ARG A 62 -13.06 0.81 -5.08
N SER A 63 -13.89 0.05 -4.37
CA SER A 63 -15.32 -0.11 -4.70
C SER A 63 -16.08 1.22 -4.66
N TYR A 64 -15.71 2.14 -3.76
CA TYR A 64 -16.33 3.45 -3.65
C TYR A 64 -15.43 4.60 -4.16
N ASP A 65 -14.12 4.45 -4.21
CA ASP A 65 -13.22 5.45 -4.78
C ASP A 65 -13.35 5.53 -6.31
N MET A 66 -13.59 4.40 -6.97
CA MET A 66 -13.83 4.33 -8.41
C MET A 66 -15.31 4.43 -8.81
N LEU A 67 -16.23 4.71 -7.87
CA LEU A 67 -17.63 4.93 -8.18
C LEU A 67 -17.79 6.19 -9.04
N ARG A 68 -18.43 6.04 -10.22
CA ARG A 68 -18.70 7.13 -11.16
C ARG A 68 -20.11 7.03 -11.70
N PHE A 69 -20.83 8.16 -11.72
CA PHE A 69 -22.19 8.26 -12.22
C PHE A 69 -22.19 8.88 -13.63
N ASN A 70 -22.69 8.12 -14.59
CA ASN A 70 -22.92 8.54 -15.97
C ASN A 70 -24.41 8.96 -16.13
N LYS A 71 -24.83 9.37 -17.34
CA LYS A 71 -26.20 9.80 -17.59
C LYS A 71 -27.24 8.72 -17.28
N ASP A 72 -27.04 7.50 -17.79
CA ASP A 72 -28.02 6.40 -17.71
C ASP A 72 -27.48 5.16 -16.99
N SER A 73 -26.32 5.29 -16.33
CA SER A 73 -25.65 4.17 -15.66
C SER A 73 -24.67 4.68 -14.61
N PHE A 74 -24.19 3.78 -13.77
CA PHE A 74 -23.03 4.02 -12.92
C PHE A 74 -22.05 2.85 -13.01
N VAL A 75 -20.79 3.14 -12.67
CA VAL A 75 -19.71 2.14 -12.66
C VAL A 75 -19.16 2.03 -11.25
N ILE A 76 -18.97 0.82 -10.78
CA ILE A 76 -18.26 0.50 -9.54
C ILE A 76 -17.10 -0.44 -9.83
N ALA A 77 -16.11 -0.43 -8.93
CA ALA A 77 -15.10 -1.48 -8.89
C ALA A 77 -15.51 -2.57 -7.90
N SER A 78 -15.15 -3.81 -8.20
CA SER A 78 -15.38 -4.96 -7.32
C SER A 78 -14.34 -6.03 -7.57
N ASP A 79 -13.92 -6.71 -6.52
CA ASP A 79 -13.00 -7.84 -6.56
C ASP A 79 -13.69 -9.21 -6.44
N ARG A 80 -15.00 -9.25 -6.68
CA ARG A 80 -15.87 -10.44 -6.57
C ARG A 80 -15.42 -11.65 -7.40
N THR A 81 -14.60 -11.43 -8.43
CA THR A 81 -14.05 -12.48 -9.29
C THR A 81 -12.60 -12.84 -8.98
N GLY A 82 -12.08 -12.40 -7.83
CA GLY A 82 -10.69 -12.62 -7.42
C GLY A 82 -9.73 -11.50 -7.80
N TRP A 83 -10.12 -10.63 -8.72
CA TRP A 83 -9.38 -9.46 -9.19
C TRP A 83 -10.28 -8.23 -9.21
N CYS A 84 -9.73 -7.05 -8.97
CA CYS A 84 -10.49 -5.81 -9.01
C CYS A 84 -10.83 -5.43 -10.45
N HIS A 85 -12.11 -5.45 -10.79
CA HIS A 85 -12.64 -5.11 -12.10
C HIS A 85 -13.78 -4.11 -12.02
N LEU A 86 -14.13 -3.49 -13.15
CA LEU A 86 -15.21 -2.52 -13.27
C LEU A 86 -16.50 -3.18 -13.77
N TYR A 87 -17.61 -2.78 -13.15
CA TYR A 87 -18.97 -3.25 -13.44
C TYR A 87 -19.88 -2.05 -13.69
N GLU A 88 -20.63 -2.07 -14.79
CA GLU A 88 -21.62 -1.06 -15.15
C GLU A 88 -23.02 -1.52 -14.80
N TYR A 89 -23.75 -0.69 -14.06
CA TYR A 89 -25.14 -0.91 -13.67
C TYR A 89 -26.02 0.22 -14.19
N ASP A 90 -27.31 -0.05 -14.43
CA ASP A 90 -28.30 1.00 -14.55
C ASP A 90 -28.79 1.49 -13.17
N TYR A 91 -29.56 2.56 -13.15
CA TYR A 91 -30.07 3.13 -11.91
C TYR A 91 -31.21 2.32 -11.26
N SER A 92 -31.68 1.21 -11.87
CA SER A 92 -32.53 0.21 -11.22
C SER A 92 -31.73 -0.82 -10.42
N GLY A 93 -30.39 -0.82 -10.56
CA GLY A 93 -29.49 -1.80 -9.95
C GLY A 93 -29.27 -3.04 -10.82
N THR A 94 -29.74 -3.03 -12.08
CA THR A 94 -29.49 -4.14 -13.00
C THR A 94 -28.09 -4.07 -13.57
N LEU A 95 -27.33 -5.16 -13.45
CA LEU A 95 -26.01 -5.28 -14.05
C LEU A 95 -26.12 -5.25 -15.58
N LYS A 96 -25.52 -4.26 -16.21
CA LYS A 96 -25.45 -4.15 -17.68
C LYS A 96 -24.31 -4.99 -18.22
N ARG A 97 -23.13 -4.94 -17.60
CA ARG A 97 -21.94 -5.70 -18.00
C ARG A 97 -20.80 -5.61 -17.00
N GLN A 98 -19.91 -6.56 -17.06
CA GLN A 98 -18.52 -6.43 -16.59
C GLN A 98 -17.71 -5.72 -17.69
N ILE A 99 -16.98 -4.64 -17.33
CA ILE A 99 -16.23 -3.80 -18.30
C ILE A 99 -14.84 -4.37 -18.54
N THR A 100 -14.16 -4.82 -17.48
CA THR A 100 -12.81 -5.40 -17.54
C THR A 100 -12.80 -6.81 -16.96
N SER A 101 -11.93 -7.68 -17.45
CA SER A 101 -11.76 -9.06 -16.96
C SER A 101 -10.34 -9.55 -17.23
N GLY A 102 -9.87 -10.54 -16.47
CA GLY A 102 -8.54 -11.15 -16.59
C GLY A 102 -7.80 -11.20 -15.25
N ASP A 103 -6.57 -11.73 -15.27
CA ASP A 103 -5.76 -11.91 -14.07
C ASP A 103 -4.93 -10.63 -13.77
N PHE A 104 -5.62 -9.53 -13.55
CA PHE A 104 -5.04 -8.22 -13.21
C PHE A 104 -6.05 -7.36 -12.45
N ASN A 105 -5.54 -6.35 -11.75
CA ASN A 105 -6.36 -5.35 -11.07
C ASN A 105 -6.52 -4.08 -11.90
N VAL A 106 -7.72 -3.52 -11.91
CA VAL A 106 -7.94 -2.11 -12.19
C VAL A 106 -7.58 -1.33 -10.93
N THR A 107 -6.66 -0.37 -11.06
CA THR A 107 -6.15 0.43 -9.94
C THR A 107 -6.66 1.85 -9.93
N ASP A 108 -7.18 2.33 -11.06
CA ASP A 108 -7.88 3.62 -11.17
C ASP A 108 -8.88 3.60 -12.33
N PHE A 109 -9.92 4.39 -12.23
CA PHE A 109 -10.93 4.59 -13.26
C PHE A 109 -11.03 6.08 -13.62
N TYR A 110 -10.53 6.44 -14.78
CA TYR A 110 -10.51 7.83 -15.27
C TYR A 110 -11.85 8.30 -15.83
N GLY A 111 -12.72 7.35 -16.24
CA GLY A 111 -14.07 7.66 -16.71
C GLY A 111 -14.41 7.02 -18.08
N LYS A 112 -15.54 7.48 -18.63
CA LYS A 112 -16.11 7.02 -19.90
C LYS A 112 -16.27 8.19 -20.87
N ASN A 113 -15.82 8.02 -22.09
CA ASN A 113 -16.16 8.93 -23.17
C ASN A 113 -17.58 8.61 -23.67
N GLU A 114 -18.54 9.43 -23.32
CA GLU A 114 -19.95 9.22 -23.67
C GLU A 114 -20.24 9.26 -25.18
N LYS A 115 -19.37 9.90 -25.97
CA LYS A 115 -19.56 9.98 -27.44
C LYS A 115 -19.33 8.64 -28.14
N ASN A 116 -18.34 7.86 -27.68
CA ASN A 116 -17.93 6.61 -28.33
C ASN A 116 -18.00 5.38 -27.41
N GLY A 117 -18.38 5.56 -26.14
CA GLY A 117 -18.53 4.50 -25.16
C GLY A 117 -17.23 3.85 -24.66
N VAL A 118 -16.08 4.46 -24.93
CA VAL A 118 -14.76 3.96 -24.49
C VAL A 118 -14.53 4.35 -23.02
N TYR A 119 -14.07 3.40 -22.21
CA TYR A 119 -13.64 3.59 -20.83
C TYR A 119 -12.12 3.73 -20.77
N TYR A 120 -11.63 4.54 -19.84
CA TYR A 120 -10.20 4.70 -19.58
C TYR A 120 -9.88 4.28 -18.15
N VAL A 121 -8.88 3.42 -17.98
CA VAL A 121 -8.53 2.78 -16.71
C VAL A 121 -7.02 2.74 -16.52
N GLN A 122 -6.59 2.57 -15.28
CA GLN A 122 -5.23 2.15 -14.97
C GLN A 122 -5.28 0.68 -14.51
N THR A 123 -4.31 -0.12 -14.93
CA THR A 123 -4.29 -1.57 -14.65
C THR A 123 -2.91 -2.09 -14.28
N THR A 124 -2.89 -3.29 -13.69
CA THR A 124 -1.67 -4.08 -13.45
C THR A 124 -1.44 -5.17 -14.51
N SER A 125 -1.97 -5.01 -15.72
CA SER A 125 -1.95 -6.06 -16.76
C SER A 125 -0.55 -6.44 -17.27
N LEU A 126 0.48 -5.60 -17.05
CA LEU A 126 1.89 -5.95 -17.28
C LEU A 126 2.60 -6.46 -16.01
N GLY A 127 1.86 -6.98 -15.06
CA GLY A 127 2.36 -7.48 -13.78
C GLY A 127 2.12 -6.54 -12.61
N ALA A 128 2.05 -7.11 -11.40
CA ALA A 128 1.63 -6.44 -10.17
C ALA A 128 2.47 -5.19 -9.82
N ILE A 129 3.73 -5.15 -10.23
CA ILE A 129 4.64 -4.02 -9.95
C ILE A 129 4.50 -2.85 -10.93
N ASN A 130 3.75 -3.03 -12.03
CA ASN A 130 3.56 -2.02 -13.08
C ASN A 130 2.18 -1.39 -13.02
N ARG A 131 2.04 -0.18 -13.55
CA ARG A 131 0.77 0.54 -13.72
C ARG A 131 0.69 1.07 -15.14
N ASN A 132 -0.33 0.67 -15.88
CA ASN A 132 -0.50 1.05 -17.27
C ASN A 132 -1.88 1.63 -17.52
N VAL A 133 -1.93 2.71 -18.29
CA VAL A 133 -3.18 3.30 -18.73
C VAL A 133 -3.70 2.56 -19.96
N ALA A 134 -4.97 2.18 -19.92
CA ALA A 134 -5.64 1.45 -20.98
C ALA A 134 -6.96 2.10 -21.37
N SER A 135 -7.35 1.89 -22.62
CA SER A 135 -8.72 2.09 -23.13
C SER A 135 -9.45 0.75 -23.18
N VAL A 136 -10.75 0.77 -22.86
CA VAL A 136 -11.63 -0.40 -23.01
C VAL A 136 -12.78 -0.03 -23.94
N ALA A 137 -12.81 -0.63 -25.11
CA ALA A 137 -13.83 -0.38 -26.13
C ALA A 137 -15.21 -0.92 -25.71
N PRO A 138 -16.33 -0.47 -26.34
CA PRO A 138 -17.67 -0.96 -26.05
C PRO A 138 -17.82 -2.49 -26.18
N ASN A 139 -17.04 -3.15 -27.00
CA ASN A 139 -17.03 -4.61 -27.15
C ASN A 139 -16.18 -5.34 -26.09
N GLY A 140 -15.62 -4.63 -25.09
CA GLY A 140 -14.78 -5.20 -24.04
C GLY A 140 -13.28 -5.33 -24.39
N LYS A 141 -12.86 -5.00 -25.63
CA LYS A 141 -11.45 -5.07 -25.99
C LYS A 141 -10.66 -4.00 -25.23
N MET A 142 -9.73 -4.44 -24.38
CA MET A 142 -8.77 -3.56 -23.71
C MET A 142 -7.52 -3.37 -24.58
N THR A 143 -7.00 -2.14 -24.60
CA THR A 143 -5.76 -1.77 -25.31
C THR A 143 -4.97 -0.81 -24.44
N LEU A 144 -3.70 -1.16 -24.14
CA LEU A 144 -2.80 -0.24 -23.43
C LEU A 144 -2.47 0.95 -24.33
N LEU A 145 -2.50 2.16 -23.77
CA LEU A 145 -2.15 3.38 -24.51
C LEU A 145 -0.64 3.41 -24.79
N HIS A 146 0.16 2.93 -23.82
CA HIS A 146 1.60 2.77 -23.92
C HIS A 146 2.00 1.41 -23.33
N PRO A 147 2.28 0.37 -24.15
CA PRO A 147 2.60 -0.98 -23.67
C PRO A 147 4.08 -1.06 -23.24
N GLN A 148 4.42 -0.43 -22.13
CA GLN A 148 5.77 -0.45 -21.55
C GLN A 148 5.70 -0.63 -20.03
N GLU A 149 6.72 -1.28 -19.47
CA GLU A 149 6.85 -1.45 -18.03
C GLU A 149 7.13 -0.12 -17.33
N GLY A 150 6.69 -0.01 -16.08
CA GLY A 150 6.79 1.19 -15.26
C GLY A 150 5.46 1.59 -14.64
N THR A 151 5.41 2.79 -14.11
CA THR A 151 4.22 3.37 -13.50
C THR A 151 3.74 4.55 -14.35
N GLU A 152 2.55 4.40 -14.90
CA GLU A 152 1.88 5.38 -15.73
C GLU A 152 0.56 5.80 -15.09
N SER A 153 0.25 7.09 -15.14
CA SER A 153 -1.06 7.66 -14.84
C SER A 153 -1.44 8.72 -15.87
N ALA A 154 -2.72 9.03 -15.96
CA ALA A 154 -3.24 10.00 -16.93
C ALA A 154 -4.21 11.00 -16.29
N ASN A 155 -4.22 12.22 -16.82
CA ASN A 155 -5.25 13.19 -16.54
C ASN A 155 -5.91 13.58 -17.86
N PHE A 156 -7.15 13.14 -18.08
CA PHE A 156 -7.87 13.30 -19.33
C PHE A 156 -8.58 14.65 -19.41
N SER A 157 -8.64 15.22 -20.61
CA SER A 157 -9.54 16.32 -20.92
C SER A 157 -11.00 15.89 -20.75
N ALA A 158 -11.91 16.82 -20.49
CA ALA A 158 -13.34 16.54 -20.24
C ALA A 158 -14.04 15.79 -21.40
N ASN A 159 -13.55 15.94 -22.61
CA ASN A 159 -14.05 15.26 -23.82
C ASN A 159 -13.27 13.99 -24.20
N TYR A 160 -12.25 13.61 -23.42
CA TYR A 160 -11.35 12.47 -23.68
C TYR A 160 -10.64 12.52 -25.05
N GLU A 161 -10.40 13.69 -25.59
CA GLU A 161 -9.60 13.83 -26.82
C GLU A 161 -8.10 13.87 -26.55
N TYR A 162 -7.73 14.38 -25.37
CA TYR A 162 -6.35 14.57 -24.92
C TYR A 162 -6.14 14.06 -23.51
N TYR A 163 -4.88 13.76 -23.16
CA TYR A 163 -4.50 13.49 -21.78
C TYR A 163 -3.07 13.92 -21.51
N LEU A 164 -2.85 14.38 -20.28
CA LEU A 164 -1.52 14.53 -19.70
C LEU A 164 -1.11 13.17 -19.12
N ARG A 165 -0.07 12.59 -19.67
CA ARG A 165 0.56 11.36 -19.20
C ARG A 165 1.65 11.69 -18.20
N LYS A 166 1.67 11.04 -17.04
CA LYS A 166 2.81 10.95 -16.14
C LYS A 166 3.36 9.53 -16.19
N TYR A 167 4.66 9.40 -16.45
CA TYR A 167 5.33 8.10 -16.51
C TYR A 167 6.63 8.14 -15.70
N SER A 168 6.95 7.03 -15.01
CA SER A 168 8.26 6.77 -14.41
C SER A 168 8.52 5.27 -14.35
N ASN A 169 9.77 4.89 -14.13
CA ASN A 169 10.16 3.54 -13.73
C ASN A 169 11.33 3.62 -12.73
N SER A 170 11.93 2.50 -12.34
CA SER A 170 13.01 2.45 -11.34
C SER A 170 14.27 3.25 -11.73
N VAL A 171 14.45 3.59 -13.00
CA VAL A 171 15.63 4.31 -13.54
C VAL A 171 15.28 5.59 -14.27
N THR A 172 14.00 5.84 -14.54
CA THR A 172 13.50 7.03 -15.23
C THR A 172 12.68 7.87 -14.27
N PRO A 173 13.08 9.11 -13.94
CA PRO A 173 12.29 10.00 -13.11
C PRO A 173 10.97 10.36 -13.80
N PRO A 174 9.98 10.95 -13.06
CA PRO A 174 8.70 11.29 -13.62
C PRO A 174 8.80 12.17 -14.85
N GLN A 175 8.25 11.71 -15.97
CA GLN A 175 8.12 12.42 -17.23
C GLN A 175 6.68 12.81 -17.47
N TYR A 176 6.44 13.99 -18.01
CA TYR A 176 5.12 14.53 -18.28
C TYR A 176 4.98 14.89 -19.76
N THR A 177 4.03 14.27 -20.44
CA THR A 177 3.81 14.41 -21.88
C THR A 177 2.32 14.55 -22.18
N VAL A 178 1.97 15.32 -23.21
CA VAL A 178 0.58 15.46 -23.68
C VAL A 178 0.36 14.65 -24.94
N TRP A 179 -0.71 13.87 -24.94
CA TRP A 179 -1.05 12.95 -26.03
C TRP A 179 -2.52 13.14 -26.46
N THR A 180 -2.80 12.81 -27.72
CA THR A 180 -4.18 12.50 -28.11
C THR A 180 -4.52 11.07 -27.69
N THR A 181 -5.80 10.78 -27.45
CA THR A 181 -6.27 9.39 -27.20
C THR A 181 -6.11 8.48 -28.42
N GLY A 182 -5.86 9.05 -29.61
CA GLY A 182 -5.47 8.33 -30.82
C GLY A 182 -3.97 7.98 -30.92
N GLY A 183 -3.17 8.29 -29.89
CA GLY A 183 -1.76 7.88 -29.79
C GLY A 183 -0.75 8.85 -30.40
N LYS A 184 -1.14 10.11 -30.72
CA LYS A 184 -0.21 11.13 -31.22
C LYS A 184 0.34 11.95 -30.05
N LEU A 185 1.69 12.01 -29.91
CA LEU A 185 2.37 12.95 -29.02
C LEU A 185 2.16 14.40 -29.51
N LEU A 186 1.76 15.27 -28.61
CA LEU A 186 1.54 16.69 -28.87
C LEU A 186 2.61 17.58 -28.25
N ALA A 187 3.05 17.25 -27.02
CA ALA A 187 4.07 18.01 -26.31
C ALA A 187 4.80 17.18 -25.27
N GLU A 188 6.06 17.43 -25.11
CA GLU A 188 6.86 17.08 -23.95
C GLU A 188 6.81 18.27 -22.98
N VAL A 189 6.21 18.06 -21.79
CA VAL A 189 6.02 19.14 -20.81
C VAL A 189 7.22 19.20 -19.86
N GLU A 190 7.65 18.04 -19.37
CA GLU A 190 8.79 17.92 -18.47
C GLU A 190 9.38 16.49 -18.59
N MET A 191 10.65 16.37 -18.95
CA MET A 191 11.34 15.09 -19.09
C MET A 191 12.29 14.80 -17.94
N ASN A 192 12.54 15.79 -17.05
CA ASN A 192 13.39 15.68 -15.86
C ASN A 192 14.82 15.20 -16.16
N GLU A 193 15.40 15.56 -17.30
CA GLU A 193 16.74 15.11 -17.72
C GLU A 193 17.84 15.56 -16.75
N ALA A 194 17.80 16.82 -16.31
CA ALA A 194 18.77 17.34 -15.34
C ALA A 194 18.65 16.62 -13.98
N TYR A 195 17.44 16.26 -13.60
CA TYR A 195 17.18 15.49 -12.38
C TYR A 195 17.67 14.04 -12.54
N ALA A 196 17.45 13.40 -13.69
CA ALA A 196 18.00 12.09 -14.01
C ALA A 196 19.53 12.06 -13.96
N ALA A 197 20.18 13.07 -14.55
CA ALA A 197 21.63 13.21 -14.55
C ALA A 197 22.21 13.35 -13.13
N LYS A 198 21.53 14.08 -12.25
CA LYS A 198 21.94 14.25 -10.84
C LYS A 198 22.01 12.92 -10.08
N TYR A 199 21.12 11.97 -10.40
CA TYR A 199 21.04 10.66 -9.73
C TYR A 199 21.56 9.49 -10.57
N ALA A 200 22.28 9.77 -11.65
CA ALA A 200 22.81 8.73 -12.56
C ALA A 200 23.70 7.70 -11.85
N SER A 201 24.48 8.15 -10.85
CA SER A 201 25.36 7.30 -10.03
C SER A 201 24.71 6.74 -8.76
N ALA A 202 23.42 7.05 -8.48
CA ALA A 202 22.76 6.52 -7.29
C ALA A 202 22.58 4.99 -7.38
N PRO A 203 22.54 4.28 -6.24
CA PRO A 203 22.17 2.87 -6.21
C PRO A 203 20.82 2.65 -6.93
N LYS A 204 20.61 1.46 -7.49
CA LYS A 204 19.40 1.14 -8.30
C LYS A 204 18.63 -0.02 -7.70
N MET A 205 17.31 -0.02 -7.90
CA MET A 205 16.46 -1.17 -7.59
C MET A 205 16.67 -2.26 -8.63
N GLU A 206 17.00 -3.46 -8.18
CA GLU A 206 17.05 -4.67 -8.99
C GLU A 206 15.84 -5.55 -8.62
N PHE A 207 14.84 -5.61 -9.49
CA PHE A 207 13.64 -6.40 -9.23
C PHE A 207 13.93 -7.90 -9.33
N THR A 208 13.36 -8.64 -8.41
CA THR A 208 13.46 -10.10 -8.36
C THR A 208 12.19 -10.68 -7.73
N LYS A 209 12.15 -12.00 -7.60
CA LYS A 209 11.16 -12.72 -6.82
C LYS A 209 11.88 -13.55 -5.77
N VAL A 210 11.25 -13.67 -4.61
CA VAL A 210 11.67 -14.54 -3.50
C VAL A 210 10.50 -15.41 -3.08
N LYS A 211 10.77 -16.56 -2.46
CA LYS A 211 9.73 -17.47 -2.02
C LYS A 211 9.32 -17.18 -0.57
N ASN A 212 8.01 -17.32 -0.30
CA ASN A 212 7.54 -17.40 1.07
C ASN A 212 7.67 -18.82 1.63
N ALA A 213 7.33 -19.01 2.90
CA ALA A 213 7.40 -20.30 3.54
C ALA A 213 6.49 -21.38 2.90
N ALA A 214 5.46 -20.97 2.15
CA ALA A 214 4.59 -21.88 1.40
C ALA A 214 5.10 -22.17 -0.03
N GLY A 215 6.24 -21.60 -0.43
CA GLY A 215 6.83 -21.76 -1.77
C GLY A 215 6.22 -20.84 -2.85
N GLU A 216 5.38 -19.88 -2.46
CA GLU A 216 4.77 -18.92 -3.37
C GLU A 216 5.71 -17.74 -3.69
N ASP A 217 5.65 -17.22 -4.91
CA ASP A 217 6.44 -16.08 -5.34
C ASP A 217 5.96 -14.77 -4.70
N MET A 218 6.87 -14.07 -4.04
CA MET A 218 6.73 -12.69 -3.58
C MET A 218 7.51 -11.76 -4.49
N ASN A 219 6.95 -10.59 -4.83
CA ASN A 219 7.71 -9.55 -5.52
C ASN A 219 8.72 -8.93 -4.56
N ALA A 220 9.92 -8.67 -5.05
CA ALA A 220 11.01 -8.09 -4.28
C ALA A 220 11.86 -7.15 -5.14
N PHE A 221 12.60 -6.28 -4.49
CA PHE A 221 13.76 -5.65 -5.09
C PHE A 221 14.93 -5.59 -4.11
N ILE A 222 16.13 -5.51 -4.68
CA ILE A 222 17.38 -5.37 -3.95
C ILE A 222 18.05 -4.07 -4.38
N ILE A 223 18.60 -3.31 -3.42
CA ILE A 223 19.47 -2.18 -3.69
C ILE A 223 20.85 -2.55 -3.16
N LYS A 224 21.84 -2.61 -4.04
CA LYS A 224 23.23 -2.88 -3.68
C LYS A 224 23.93 -1.60 -3.21
N PRO A 225 24.99 -1.70 -2.38
CA PRO A 225 25.82 -0.56 -2.01
C PRO A 225 26.37 0.20 -3.23
N LEU A 226 26.68 1.49 -3.05
CA LEU A 226 27.18 2.34 -4.14
C LEU A 226 28.47 1.78 -4.75
N ASP A 227 29.43 1.36 -3.92
CA ASP A 227 30.71 0.78 -4.35
C ASP A 227 30.68 -0.74 -4.21
N PHE A 228 29.66 -1.38 -4.84
CA PHE A 228 29.43 -2.82 -4.75
C PHE A 228 30.58 -3.63 -5.36
N ASP A 229 31.12 -4.55 -4.57
CA ASP A 229 32.14 -5.51 -4.97
C ASP A 229 31.62 -6.93 -4.69
N ALA A 230 31.39 -7.71 -5.73
CA ALA A 230 30.83 -9.05 -5.62
C ALA A 230 31.71 -10.05 -4.87
N SER A 231 32.99 -9.72 -4.59
CA SER A 231 33.90 -10.55 -3.78
C SER A 231 33.73 -10.34 -2.27
N LYS A 232 33.00 -9.30 -1.86
CA LYS A 232 32.74 -8.95 -0.46
C LYS A 232 31.38 -9.43 0.00
N LYS A 233 31.23 -9.57 1.30
CA LYS A 233 29.94 -9.77 1.95
C LYS A 233 29.46 -8.50 2.64
N TYR A 234 28.18 -8.19 2.50
CA TYR A 234 27.54 -6.98 3.03
C TYR A 234 26.43 -7.35 4.02
N PRO A 235 26.23 -6.55 5.07
CA PRO A 235 25.08 -6.72 5.95
C PRO A 235 23.77 -6.45 5.19
N LEU A 236 22.73 -7.21 5.51
CA LEU A 236 21.37 -7.06 4.95
C LEU A 236 20.49 -6.19 5.85
N MET A 237 19.88 -5.16 5.28
CA MET A 237 18.82 -4.39 5.91
C MET A 237 17.51 -4.61 5.13
N MET A 238 16.53 -5.30 5.73
CA MET A 238 15.20 -5.41 5.17
C MET A 238 14.41 -4.15 5.49
N TYR A 239 13.89 -3.47 4.46
CA TYR A 239 12.92 -2.37 4.62
C TYR A 239 11.54 -2.87 4.27
N GLN A 240 10.54 -2.51 5.08
CA GLN A 240 9.21 -3.04 4.93
C GLN A 240 8.11 -2.09 5.38
N TYR A 241 6.93 -2.27 4.80
CA TYR A 241 5.67 -1.75 5.31
C TYR A 241 4.68 -2.89 5.54
N ASN A 242 4.27 -3.58 4.51
CA ASN A 242 3.46 -4.81 4.46
C ASN A 242 2.03 -4.68 5.03
N GLY A 243 1.53 -3.46 5.24
CA GLY A 243 0.13 -3.25 5.65
C GLY A 243 -0.85 -3.77 4.59
N PRO A 244 -2.07 -4.20 4.98
CA PRO A 244 -3.06 -4.71 4.04
C PRO A 244 -3.33 -3.76 2.87
N GLU A 245 -3.42 -4.31 1.65
CA GLU A 245 -3.60 -3.59 0.39
C GLU A 245 -2.44 -2.63 0.00
N SER A 246 -1.38 -2.50 0.82
CA SER A 246 -0.21 -1.69 0.51
C SER A 246 0.70 -2.34 -0.55
N GLN A 247 1.65 -1.57 -1.09
CA GLN A 247 2.66 -2.07 -2.00
C GLN A 247 3.94 -1.23 -1.89
N GLU A 248 5.07 -1.88 -1.60
CA GLU A 248 6.39 -1.27 -1.60
C GLU A 248 7.18 -1.61 -2.88
N VAL A 249 6.99 -2.81 -3.42
CA VAL A 249 7.67 -3.26 -4.63
C VAL A 249 6.90 -2.80 -5.87
N ALA A 250 7.23 -1.61 -6.36
CA ALA A 250 6.62 -1.01 -7.54
C ALA A 250 7.68 -0.47 -8.50
N ASN A 251 7.48 -0.68 -9.80
CA ASN A 251 8.36 -0.16 -10.84
C ASN A 251 8.06 1.33 -11.08
N THR A 252 8.56 2.14 -10.17
CA THR A 252 8.39 3.60 -10.17
C THR A 252 9.68 4.26 -9.70
N TRP A 253 9.88 5.53 -10.06
CA TRP A 253 11.00 6.30 -9.58
C TRP A 253 10.89 6.56 -8.07
N ARG A 254 11.94 6.19 -7.34
CA ARG A 254 12.08 6.46 -5.89
C ARG A 254 13.50 6.93 -5.62
N MET A 255 13.64 7.94 -4.75
CA MET A 255 14.92 8.37 -4.17
C MET A 255 14.67 8.73 -2.70
N GLU A 256 14.45 7.70 -1.90
CA GLU A 256 14.11 7.80 -0.49
C GLU A 256 15.31 7.43 0.40
N GLY A 257 15.14 7.51 1.72
CA GLY A 257 16.21 7.25 2.67
C GLY A 257 16.82 5.85 2.63
N ILE A 258 16.09 4.85 2.07
CA ILE A 258 16.64 3.49 1.87
C ILE A 258 17.81 3.47 0.87
N PHE A 259 17.82 4.36 -0.12
CA PHE A 259 18.97 4.52 -1.03
C PHE A 259 20.18 5.13 -0.31
N TYR A 260 19.95 6.03 0.65
CA TYR A 260 21.00 6.50 1.53
C TYR A 260 21.57 5.35 2.37
N LEU A 261 20.72 4.46 2.92
CA LEU A 261 21.21 3.30 3.68
C LEU A 261 22.04 2.36 2.79
N ALA A 262 21.62 2.13 1.55
CA ALA A 262 22.44 1.38 0.59
C ALA A 262 23.80 2.06 0.36
N SER A 263 23.85 3.39 0.20
CA SER A 263 25.11 4.14 0.08
C SER A 263 25.99 4.08 1.32
N GLN A 264 25.45 3.66 2.47
CA GLN A 264 26.20 3.46 3.72
C GLN A 264 26.80 2.04 3.87
N GLY A 265 26.69 1.20 2.85
CA GLY A 265 27.29 -0.13 2.79
C GLY A 265 26.36 -1.29 3.11
N PHE A 266 25.05 -1.06 3.14
CA PHE A 266 24.05 -2.14 3.33
C PHE A 266 23.52 -2.63 1.99
N VAL A 267 23.32 -3.94 1.85
CA VAL A 267 22.36 -4.49 0.90
C VAL A 267 20.98 -4.22 1.48
N VAL A 268 20.11 -3.54 0.73
CA VAL A 268 18.74 -3.26 1.13
C VAL A 268 17.80 -4.21 0.40
N GLY A 269 17.03 -5.00 1.12
CA GLY A 269 16.00 -5.88 0.60
C GLY A 269 14.61 -5.30 0.89
N VAL A 270 13.69 -5.39 -0.07
CA VAL A 270 12.28 -5.03 0.08
C VAL A 270 11.43 -6.13 -0.53
N VAL A 271 10.42 -6.58 0.20
CA VAL A 271 9.55 -7.70 -0.20
C VAL A 271 8.09 -7.33 0.07
N ASP A 272 7.22 -7.60 -0.89
CA ASP A 272 5.76 -7.56 -0.72
C ASP A 272 5.24 -8.97 -0.45
N GLY A 273 5.03 -9.30 0.82
CA GLY A 273 4.46 -10.56 1.28
C GLY A 273 2.93 -10.60 1.18
N ARG A 274 2.33 -11.68 1.71
CA ARG A 274 0.87 -11.81 1.82
C ARG A 274 0.26 -10.65 2.61
N GLY A 275 -0.98 -10.30 2.28
CA GLY A 275 -1.64 -9.08 2.76
C GLY A 275 -1.48 -7.88 1.84
N THR A 276 -0.35 -7.77 1.11
CA THR A 276 -0.10 -6.67 0.17
C THR A 276 -1.05 -6.67 -1.02
N GLY A 277 -1.22 -5.51 -1.65
CA GLY A 277 -2.19 -5.29 -2.70
C GLY A 277 -1.71 -5.61 -4.12
N ASN A 278 -2.60 -5.37 -5.07
CA ASN A 278 -2.34 -5.48 -6.52
C ASN A 278 -2.03 -6.90 -7.01
N ARG A 279 -2.39 -7.88 -6.22
CA ARG A 279 -2.42 -9.30 -6.55
C ARG A 279 -3.86 -9.82 -6.46
N GLU A 280 -4.02 -11.14 -6.56
CA GLU A 280 -5.30 -11.80 -6.36
C GLU A 280 -5.88 -11.49 -4.97
N ARG A 281 -7.20 -11.44 -4.86
CA ARG A 281 -7.92 -11.15 -3.62
C ARG A 281 -7.51 -12.06 -2.46
N SER A 282 -7.39 -13.37 -2.72
CA SER A 282 -6.97 -14.37 -1.72
C SER A 282 -5.62 -14.04 -1.09
N TRP A 283 -4.67 -13.55 -1.88
CA TRP A 283 -3.37 -13.06 -1.40
C TRP A 283 -3.50 -11.87 -0.44
N THR A 284 -4.39 -10.94 -0.77
CA THR A 284 -4.58 -9.71 0.01
C THR A 284 -5.36 -9.98 1.29
N THR A 285 -6.40 -10.83 1.23
CA THR A 285 -7.36 -10.99 2.33
C THR A 285 -7.03 -12.11 3.32
N CYS A 286 -5.97 -12.89 3.10
CA CYS A 286 -5.56 -13.96 4.03
C CYS A 286 -5.18 -13.45 5.43
N VAL A 287 -4.88 -12.17 5.58
CA VAL A 287 -4.54 -11.53 6.86
C VAL A 287 -5.76 -11.06 7.66
N TYR A 288 -6.98 -11.29 7.15
CA TYR A 288 -8.21 -10.88 7.80
C TYR A 288 -8.36 -11.51 9.18
N LYS A 289 -8.55 -10.68 10.21
CA LYS A 289 -8.65 -11.02 11.64
C LYS A 289 -7.36 -11.49 12.31
N ASP A 290 -6.23 -11.51 11.58
CA ASP A 290 -4.96 -12.03 12.11
C ASP A 290 -3.76 -11.26 11.53
N LEU A 291 -3.74 -9.94 11.74
CA LEU A 291 -2.67 -9.06 11.28
C LEU A 291 -1.33 -9.43 11.92
N GLY A 292 -0.26 -9.39 11.14
CA GLY A 292 1.11 -9.66 11.59
C GLY A 292 1.48 -11.14 11.65
N HIS A 293 0.60 -12.06 11.24
CA HIS A 293 0.91 -13.48 11.19
C HIS A 293 1.62 -13.86 9.89
N TYR A 294 0.89 -13.84 8.78
CA TYR A 294 1.47 -14.20 7.48
C TYR A 294 2.53 -13.22 7.02
N GLU A 295 2.33 -11.94 7.33
CA GLU A 295 3.26 -10.87 6.96
C GLU A 295 4.64 -11.09 7.59
N VAL A 296 4.71 -11.45 8.88
CA VAL A 296 5.97 -11.73 9.58
C VAL A 296 6.66 -12.96 9.00
N LEU A 297 5.91 -14.05 8.79
CA LEU A 297 6.45 -15.28 8.21
C LEU A 297 7.04 -15.04 6.81
N ASP A 298 6.35 -14.24 5.99
CA ASP A 298 6.78 -13.94 4.63
C ASP A 298 8.00 -13.01 4.60
N GLN A 299 8.05 -11.99 5.46
CA GLN A 299 9.23 -11.11 5.56
C GLN A 299 10.47 -11.86 6.04
N ILE A 300 10.34 -12.73 7.04
CA ILE A 300 11.45 -13.57 7.51
C ILE A 300 11.90 -14.55 6.42
N ALA A 301 10.97 -15.17 5.69
CA ALA A 301 11.30 -16.08 4.58
C ALA A 301 12.03 -15.35 3.46
N GLY A 302 11.51 -14.18 3.04
CA GLY A 302 12.14 -13.33 2.03
C GLY A 302 13.52 -12.85 2.45
N ALA A 303 13.69 -12.46 3.72
CA ALA A 303 14.98 -12.06 4.26
C ALA A 303 16.02 -13.20 4.20
N LYS A 304 15.63 -14.43 4.57
CA LYS A 304 16.51 -15.61 4.49
C LYS A 304 16.89 -15.93 3.05
N GLU A 305 15.97 -15.80 2.10
CA GLU A 305 16.24 -16.04 0.69
C GLU A 305 17.21 -15.00 0.12
N ILE A 306 17.01 -13.70 0.42
CA ILE A 306 17.96 -12.65 0.04
C ILE A 306 19.33 -12.86 0.73
N ALA A 307 19.34 -13.29 1.98
CA ALA A 307 20.57 -13.57 2.73
C ALA A 307 21.39 -14.73 2.14
N SER A 308 20.78 -15.63 1.37
CA SER A 308 21.49 -16.73 0.67
C SER A 308 22.34 -16.26 -0.52
N LEU A 309 22.18 -15.00 -0.95
CA LEU A 309 22.99 -14.44 -2.04
C LEU A 309 24.46 -14.36 -1.65
N PRO A 310 25.40 -14.69 -2.56
CA PRO A 310 26.84 -14.88 -2.22
C PRO A 310 27.50 -13.64 -1.63
N TYR A 311 26.95 -12.46 -1.90
CA TYR A 311 27.47 -11.17 -1.41
C TYR A 311 26.76 -10.67 -0.15
N VAL A 312 25.87 -11.45 0.47
CA VAL A 312 25.21 -11.09 1.72
C VAL A 312 25.81 -11.86 2.88
N ASP A 313 26.01 -11.19 4.01
CA ASP A 313 26.40 -11.81 5.27
C ASP A 313 25.13 -12.21 6.03
N GLU A 314 24.78 -13.49 5.98
CA GLU A 314 23.58 -14.05 6.64
C GLU A 314 23.58 -13.90 8.17
N ASN A 315 24.75 -13.61 8.78
CA ASN A 315 24.87 -13.36 10.20
C ASN A 315 24.69 -11.88 10.57
N LYS A 316 24.52 -10.99 9.59
CA LYS A 316 24.43 -9.53 9.76
C LYS A 316 23.13 -9.00 9.13
N MET A 317 22.00 -9.35 9.76
CA MET A 317 20.67 -9.00 9.25
C MET A 317 19.94 -8.07 10.21
N ALA A 318 19.28 -7.05 9.65
CA ALA A 318 18.43 -6.11 10.36
C ALA A 318 17.13 -5.86 9.61
N CYS A 319 16.10 -5.37 10.32
CA CYS A 319 14.85 -4.91 9.72
C CYS A 319 14.55 -3.46 10.10
N PHE A 320 13.87 -2.74 9.21
CA PHE A 320 13.44 -1.36 9.43
C PHE A 320 12.08 -1.14 8.79
N GLY A 321 11.16 -0.56 9.55
CA GLY A 321 9.86 -0.17 9.03
C GLY A 321 9.28 1.05 9.73
N TRP A 322 8.31 1.69 9.07
CA TRP A 322 7.60 2.89 9.51
C TRP A 322 6.11 2.61 9.59
N SER A 323 5.42 3.09 10.65
CA SER A 323 3.98 2.92 10.81
C SER A 323 3.61 1.43 10.95
N TYR A 324 2.81 0.88 10.04
CA TYR A 324 2.60 -0.57 9.96
C TYR A 324 3.93 -1.33 9.87
N GLY A 325 4.89 -0.84 9.07
CA GLY A 325 6.24 -1.41 9.00
C GLY A 325 6.99 -1.35 10.32
N GLY A 326 6.74 -0.31 11.12
CA GLY A 326 7.26 -0.23 12.51
C GLY A 326 6.65 -1.31 13.41
N TYR A 327 5.36 -1.56 13.28
CA TYR A 327 4.67 -2.70 13.91
C TYR A 327 5.28 -4.03 13.47
N MET A 328 5.48 -4.22 12.17
CA MET A 328 6.13 -5.41 11.61
C MET A 328 7.51 -5.64 12.22
N THR A 329 8.33 -4.59 12.32
CA THR A 329 9.66 -4.68 12.95
C THR A 329 9.56 -5.21 14.39
N LEU A 330 8.62 -4.71 15.19
CA LEU A 330 8.43 -5.20 16.58
C LEU A 330 8.00 -6.68 16.61
N MET A 331 7.11 -7.06 15.72
CA MET A 331 6.62 -8.44 15.60
C MET A 331 7.73 -9.40 15.17
N GLU A 332 8.53 -9.03 14.17
CA GLU A 332 9.65 -9.82 13.66
C GLU A 332 10.77 -9.99 14.68
N LEU A 333 11.14 -8.92 15.41
CA LEU A 333 12.17 -9.02 16.46
C LEU A 333 11.71 -9.90 17.64
N SER A 334 10.40 -10.07 17.80
CA SER A 334 9.79 -10.90 18.84
C SER A 334 9.44 -12.31 18.36
N GLU A 335 9.65 -12.61 17.06
CA GLU A 335 9.36 -13.94 16.51
C GLU A 335 10.43 -14.95 16.95
N PRO A 336 10.06 -16.12 17.50
CA PRO A 336 11.01 -17.16 17.87
C PRO A 336 11.89 -17.58 16.68
N GLY A 337 13.21 -17.52 16.84
CA GLY A 337 14.15 -17.85 15.78
C GLY A 337 14.29 -16.78 14.70
N THR A 338 13.93 -15.55 15.00
CA THR A 338 14.16 -14.40 14.11
C THR A 338 15.61 -14.34 13.65
N PRO A 339 15.89 -14.09 12.35
CA PRO A 339 17.26 -13.93 11.86
C PRO A 339 17.84 -12.54 12.13
N PHE A 340 17.01 -11.58 12.57
CA PHE A 340 17.41 -10.19 12.74
C PHE A 340 18.12 -9.96 14.07
N LYS A 341 19.36 -9.47 14.01
CA LYS A 341 20.14 -9.06 15.19
C LYS A 341 19.65 -7.75 15.80
N CYS A 342 19.15 -6.87 14.96
CA CYS A 342 18.63 -5.58 15.39
C CYS A 342 17.50 -5.11 14.44
N GLY A 343 16.70 -4.16 14.93
CA GLY A 343 15.68 -3.53 14.13
C GLY A 343 15.38 -2.11 14.52
N VAL A 344 14.85 -1.35 13.55
CA VAL A 344 14.44 0.03 13.72
C VAL A 344 12.94 0.13 13.52
N SER A 345 12.21 0.49 14.56
CA SER A 345 10.77 0.65 14.56
C SER A 345 10.40 2.13 14.63
N MET A 346 9.88 2.67 13.53
CA MET A 346 9.46 4.07 13.47
C MET A 346 7.95 4.20 13.54
N ALA A 347 7.46 4.99 14.53
CA ALA A 347 6.06 5.29 14.75
C ALA A 347 5.13 4.05 14.69
N PRO A 348 5.42 2.98 15.45
CA PRO A 348 4.71 1.72 15.35
C PRO A 348 3.32 1.76 15.97
N VAL A 349 2.37 1.04 15.38
CA VAL A 349 1.25 0.47 16.14
C VAL A 349 1.83 -0.62 17.03
N THR A 350 1.41 -0.69 18.29
CA THR A 350 1.90 -1.70 19.26
C THR A 350 0.80 -2.61 19.79
N ASP A 351 -0.43 -2.15 19.68
CA ASP A 351 -1.66 -2.90 19.88
C ASP A 351 -2.75 -2.28 19.02
N TRP A 352 -3.51 -3.06 18.31
CA TRP A 352 -4.54 -2.59 17.39
C TRP A 352 -5.72 -1.91 18.10
N ARG A 353 -5.86 -2.06 19.41
CA ARG A 353 -6.80 -1.31 20.26
C ARG A 353 -6.40 0.16 20.41
N TYR A 354 -5.17 0.54 20.01
CA TYR A 354 -4.64 1.91 20.10
C TYR A 354 -4.57 2.61 18.75
N TYR A 355 -5.21 2.03 17.73
CA TYR A 355 -5.31 2.65 16.41
C TYR A 355 -6.76 2.96 16.05
N ASP A 356 -7.00 3.79 15.02
CA ASP A 356 -8.36 4.21 14.66
C ASP A 356 -9.27 3.03 14.29
N SER A 357 -10.57 3.18 14.58
CA SER A 357 -11.54 2.11 14.40
C SER A 357 -11.85 1.85 12.92
N ILE A 358 -11.87 2.88 12.06
CA ILE A 358 -12.23 2.69 10.66
C ILE A 358 -11.20 1.85 9.90
N TYR A 359 -9.91 2.00 10.22
CA TYR A 359 -8.85 1.14 9.68
C TYR A 359 -8.84 -0.23 10.35
N THR A 360 -8.75 -0.23 11.68
CA THR A 360 -8.55 -1.45 12.46
C THR A 360 -9.72 -2.42 12.30
N GLU A 361 -10.96 -1.95 12.45
CA GLU A 361 -12.14 -2.81 12.41
C GLU A 361 -12.43 -3.35 10.99
N ARG A 362 -11.93 -2.69 9.94
CA ARG A 362 -11.97 -3.23 8.58
C ARG A 362 -11.24 -4.56 8.47
N TYR A 363 -10.08 -4.67 9.09
CA TYR A 363 -9.22 -5.85 8.96
C TYR A 363 -9.36 -6.82 10.13
N MET A 364 -9.72 -6.33 11.32
CA MET A 364 -9.72 -7.10 12.57
C MET A 364 -11.11 -7.29 13.17
N GLN A 365 -12.14 -6.61 12.69
CA GLN A 365 -13.44 -6.42 13.36
C GLN A 365 -13.27 -5.72 14.73
N THR A 366 -14.29 -5.71 15.59
CA THR A 366 -14.15 -5.15 16.94
C THR A 366 -13.36 -6.11 17.85
N PRO A 367 -12.72 -5.58 18.94
CA PRO A 367 -12.05 -6.44 19.91
C PRO A 367 -12.97 -7.50 20.54
N GLN A 368 -14.27 -7.21 20.67
CA GLN A 368 -15.26 -8.16 21.22
C GLN A 368 -15.59 -9.29 20.25
N GLN A 369 -15.57 -9.03 18.94
CA GLN A 369 -15.83 -10.01 17.88
C GLN A 369 -14.62 -10.89 17.59
N ASN A 370 -13.40 -10.39 17.84
CA ASN A 370 -12.13 -11.03 17.46
C ASN A 370 -11.05 -10.92 18.56
N GLU A 371 -11.40 -11.21 19.80
CA GLU A 371 -10.49 -11.09 20.96
C GLU A 371 -9.17 -11.83 20.70
N ALA A 372 -9.23 -13.07 20.23
CA ALA A 372 -8.04 -13.89 19.96
C ALA A 372 -7.10 -13.26 18.92
N GLY A 373 -7.64 -12.67 17.85
CA GLY A 373 -6.85 -11.97 16.84
C GLY A 373 -6.17 -10.70 17.38
N TYR A 374 -6.86 -9.93 18.24
CA TYR A 374 -6.25 -8.78 18.89
C TYR A 374 -5.13 -9.18 19.86
N GLU A 375 -5.27 -10.31 20.55
CA GLU A 375 -4.22 -10.83 21.45
C GLU A 375 -3.01 -11.34 20.64
N SER A 376 -3.20 -12.10 19.56
CA SER A 376 -2.12 -12.66 18.73
C SER A 376 -1.36 -11.57 17.97
N SER A 377 -2.06 -10.53 17.51
CA SER A 377 -1.50 -9.41 16.75
C SER A 377 -0.88 -8.31 17.61
N SER A 378 -1.00 -8.37 18.95
CA SER A 378 -0.43 -7.35 19.83
C SER A 378 1.08 -7.54 20.03
N ALA A 379 1.89 -6.59 19.54
CA ALA A 379 3.32 -6.56 19.79
C ALA A 379 3.64 -6.44 21.28
N LEU A 380 2.74 -5.81 22.07
CA LEU A 380 2.88 -5.76 23.52
C LEU A 380 2.91 -7.16 24.15
N ASN A 381 2.16 -8.10 23.64
CA ASN A 381 2.11 -9.46 24.18
C ASN A 381 3.34 -10.31 23.83
N ARG A 382 4.22 -9.80 22.98
CA ARG A 382 5.42 -10.50 22.50
C ARG A 382 6.73 -9.95 23.04
N THR A 383 6.72 -8.89 23.84
CA THR A 383 7.93 -8.24 24.39
C THR A 383 8.84 -9.20 25.13
N GLY A 384 8.30 -10.19 25.82
CA GLY A 384 9.07 -11.26 26.51
C GLY A 384 10.03 -12.03 25.58
N ASN A 385 9.67 -12.19 24.32
CA ASN A 385 10.47 -12.93 23.32
C ASN A 385 11.54 -12.07 22.64
N MET A 386 11.49 -10.74 22.77
CA MET A 386 12.44 -9.86 22.11
C MET A 386 13.83 -9.96 22.75
N ASN A 387 14.79 -10.42 21.97
CA ASN A 387 16.20 -10.54 22.39
C ASN A 387 17.15 -9.78 21.45
N SER A 388 16.62 -9.20 20.36
CA SER A 388 17.39 -8.39 19.40
C SER A 388 17.51 -6.94 19.87
N GLN A 389 18.51 -6.21 19.36
CA GLN A 389 18.66 -4.78 19.65
C GLN A 389 17.54 -3.98 18.95
N LEU A 390 16.92 -3.05 19.67
CA LEU A 390 15.82 -2.23 19.17
C LEU A 390 16.15 -0.75 19.24
N LEU A 391 15.96 -0.03 18.12
CA LEU A 391 15.80 1.42 18.11
C LEU A 391 14.32 1.73 17.80
N ILE A 392 13.61 2.30 18.77
CA ILE A 392 12.25 2.77 18.59
C ILE A 392 12.21 4.29 18.48
N MET A 393 11.49 4.81 17.47
CA MET A 393 11.42 6.25 17.20
C MET A 393 9.97 6.67 16.92
N SER A 394 9.57 7.87 17.37
CA SER A 394 8.24 8.41 17.09
C SER A 394 8.18 9.93 17.27
N GLY A 395 7.28 10.59 16.55
CA GLY A 395 6.91 11.98 16.78
C GLY A 395 6.00 12.11 18.03
N THR A 396 6.26 13.12 18.87
CA THR A 396 5.42 13.30 20.09
C THR A 396 4.07 13.92 19.79
N SER A 397 3.89 14.53 18.61
CA SER A 397 2.63 15.09 18.10
C SER A 397 2.06 14.27 16.95
N ASP A 398 2.39 12.97 16.91
CA ASP A 398 1.87 12.05 15.91
C ASP A 398 0.34 11.92 16.09
N ASP A 399 -0.41 12.38 15.10
CA ASP A 399 -1.88 12.43 15.04
C ASP A 399 -2.49 11.24 14.30
N ASN A 400 -1.64 10.35 13.76
CA ASN A 400 -2.02 9.11 13.09
C ASN A 400 -1.78 7.90 14.02
N VAL A 401 -0.53 7.53 14.26
CA VAL A 401 -0.16 6.53 15.26
C VAL A 401 0.28 7.25 16.52
N HIS A 402 -0.64 7.47 17.41
CA HIS A 402 -0.43 8.25 18.63
C HIS A 402 0.82 7.77 19.39
N PHE A 403 1.63 8.71 19.86
CA PHE A 403 2.86 8.47 20.63
C PHE A 403 2.64 7.54 21.84
N TYR A 404 1.41 7.43 22.28
CA TYR A 404 0.97 6.49 23.33
C TYR A 404 1.35 5.02 23.00
N ASN A 405 1.31 4.60 21.73
CA ASN A 405 1.75 3.28 21.31
C ASN A 405 3.22 3.03 21.72
N THR A 406 4.11 3.98 21.38
CA THR A 406 5.53 3.91 21.74
C THR A 406 5.74 3.90 23.26
N LEU A 407 5.01 4.75 24.00
CA LEU A 407 5.10 4.81 25.47
C LEU A 407 4.67 3.50 26.13
N LYS A 408 3.60 2.88 25.67
CA LYS A 408 3.12 1.59 26.20
C LYS A 408 4.15 0.48 25.97
N TYR A 409 4.70 0.42 24.76
CA TYR A 409 5.68 -0.61 24.42
C TYR A 409 6.98 -0.45 25.24
N THR A 410 7.54 0.74 25.27
CA THR A 410 8.78 1.03 26.01
C THR A 410 8.60 0.90 27.53
N SER A 411 7.43 1.28 28.06
CA SER A 411 7.09 1.03 29.48
C SER A 411 7.14 -0.46 29.80
N LYS A 412 6.57 -1.31 28.95
CA LYS A 412 6.57 -2.76 29.16
C LYS A 412 7.99 -3.34 29.09
N LEU A 413 8.82 -2.91 28.13
CA LEU A 413 10.24 -3.30 28.07
C LEU A 413 10.98 -2.92 29.35
N ASN A 414 10.76 -1.72 29.89
CA ASN A 414 11.36 -1.27 31.15
C ASN A 414 10.95 -2.17 32.33
N TYR A 415 9.67 -2.54 32.45
CA TYR A 415 9.21 -3.48 33.47
C TYR A 415 9.82 -4.86 33.36
N GLU A 416 10.12 -5.31 32.13
CA GLU A 416 10.76 -6.59 31.84
C GLU A 416 12.30 -6.52 31.90
N GLY A 417 12.88 -5.35 32.19
CA GLY A 417 14.34 -5.12 32.26
C GLY A 417 15.06 -5.26 30.91
N LYS A 418 14.37 -5.07 29.80
CA LYS A 418 14.94 -5.17 28.45
C LYS A 418 15.56 -3.85 28.01
N LEU A 419 16.73 -3.93 27.38
CA LEU A 419 17.44 -2.76 26.85
C LEU A 419 16.91 -2.39 25.45
N PHE A 420 16.81 -1.10 25.18
CA PHE A 420 16.46 -0.55 23.88
C PHE A 420 16.98 0.89 23.75
N ASP A 421 17.17 1.34 22.51
CA ASP A 421 17.37 2.75 22.18
C ASP A 421 16.05 3.43 21.84
N MET A 422 15.88 4.69 22.22
CA MET A 422 14.70 5.48 21.88
C MET A 422 15.09 6.86 21.34
N MET A 423 14.34 7.35 20.33
CA MET A 423 14.40 8.73 19.86
C MET A 423 12.99 9.32 19.75
N ALA A 424 12.68 10.29 20.59
CA ALA A 424 11.44 11.08 20.50
C ALA A 424 11.68 12.35 19.66
N TYR A 425 10.91 12.54 18.61
CA TYR A 425 10.91 13.75 17.80
C TYR A 425 9.86 14.70 18.35
N THR A 426 10.29 15.60 19.24
CA THR A 426 9.40 16.50 20.01
C THR A 426 8.68 17.48 19.09
N GLY A 427 7.34 17.47 19.11
CA GLY A 427 6.50 18.35 18.30
C GLY A 427 6.34 17.94 16.84
N PHE A 428 6.87 16.78 16.44
CA PHE A 428 6.71 16.27 15.08
C PHE A 428 5.53 15.31 14.94
N GLU A 429 4.90 15.37 13.79
CA GLU A 429 3.81 14.51 13.35
C GLU A 429 4.33 13.17 12.80
N HIS A 430 3.41 12.30 12.35
CA HIS A 430 3.68 10.97 11.82
C HIS A 430 4.73 10.94 10.71
N SER A 431 4.70 11.90 9.79
CA SER A 431 5.53 11.89 8.58
C SER A 431 6.92 12.54 8.73
N LEU A 432 7.23 13.21 9.85
CA LEU A 432 8.49 13.95 10.11
C LEU A 432 8.93 14.85 8.95
N ARG A 433 7.98 15.57 8.32
CA ARG A 433 8.28 16.37 7.09
C ARG A 433 8.96 17.71 7.33
N MET A 434 8.99 18.20 8.58
CA MET A 434 9.55 19.51 8.91
C MET A 434 11.07 19.48 9.07
N CYS A 435 11.74 20.56 8.67
CA CYS A 435 13.18 20.79 8.87
C CYS A 435 14.05 19.62 8.35
N ASN A 436 15.12 19.32 9.07
CA ASN A 436 16.06 18.24 8.74
C ASN A 436 15.76 16.91 9.46
N ALA A 437 14.53 16.74 9.98
CA ALA A 437 14.20 15.58 10.81
C ALA A 437 14.40 14.24 10.07
N ARG A 438 14.00 14.14 8.81
CA ARG A 438 14.22 12.92 8.01
C ARG A 438 15.71 12.64 7.76
N VAL A 439 16.52 13.66 7.53
CA VAL A 439 17.98 13.50 7.37
C VAL A 439 18.59 12.99 8.68
N GLN A 440 18.18 13.57 9.81
CA GLN A 440 18.63 13.15 11.14
C GLN A 440 18.18 11.70 11.41
N LEU A 441 16.94 11.34 11.08
CA LEU A 441 16.39 10.00 11.22
C LEU A 441 17.27 8.98 10.49
N PHE A 442 17.46 9.12 9.18
CA PHE A 442 18.22 8.14 8.41
C PHE A 442 19.70 8.07 8.83
N ARG A 443 20.30 9.17 9.29
CA ARG A 443 21.63 9.16 9.91
C ARG A 443 21.66 8.40 11.23
N LYS A 444 20.61 8.54 12.07
CA LYS A 444 20.48 7.78 13.32
C LYS A 444 20.28 6.29 13.03
N VAL A 445 19.44 5.96 12.04
CA VAL A 445 19.23 4.58 11.56
C VAL A 445 20.57 3.98 11.12
N ALA A 446 21.29 4.63 10.20
CA ALA A 446 22.57 4.14 9.71
C ALA A 446 23.59 3.91 10.83
N LYS A 447 23.67 4.87 11.79
CA LYS A 447 24.56 4.74 12.95
C LYS A 447 24.21 3.54 13.82
N PHE A 448 22.91 3.37 14.14
CA PHE A 448 22.43 2.25 14.95
C PHE A 448 22.71 0.90 14.27
N LEU A 449 22.39 0.77 12.98
CA LEU A 449 22.63 -0.45 12.22
C LEU A 449 24.12 -0.82 12.16
N LYS A 450 25.01 0.16 11.89
CA LYS A 450 26.47 -0.07 11.88
C LYS A 450 26.96 -0.57 13.23
N SER A 451 26.59 0.11 14.32
CA SER A 451 27.03 -0.28 15.67
C SER A 451 26.58 -1.70 16.08
N ASN A 452 25.47 -2.21 15.54
CA ASN A 452 24.91 -3.52 15.94
C ASN A 452 25.18 -4.65 14.93
N LEU A 453 25.68 -4.34 13.72
CA LEU A 453 25.98 -5.34 12.69
C LEU A 453 27.48 -5.44 12.37
N GLU A 454 28.30 -4.45 12.74
CA GLU A 454 29.74 -4.47 12.48
C GLU A 454 30.53 -5.21 13.58
N GLU A 455 29.93 -5.39 14.77
CA GLU A 455 30.45 -6.24 15.84
C GLU A 455 30.02 -7.71 15.62
#